data_9d8374a6905c51bc8edc0f4ab101a02d
#
_entry.id   9d8374a6905c51bc8edc0f4ab101a02d
#
_cell.length_a   1.000
_cell.length_b   1.000
_cell.length_c   1.000
_cell.angle_alpha   90.00
_cell.angle_beta   90.00
_cell.angle_gamma   90.00
#
_symmetry.space_group_name_H-M   'P 1'
#
loop_
_entity.id
_entity.type
_entity.pdbx_description
1 polymer ?
#
loop_
_entity_poly.entity_id
_entity_poly.type
_entity_poly.pdbx_seq_one_letter_code
_entity_poly.pdbx_strand_id
1 'polypeptide(L)' 'MSKRPTKQQTHSWAIYVLRGTPAKFVGIVYDQPDADSAIKQALKEYQVAPNERGRLIAQRRG' A
#
# COMPACT_ATOMS: atom_id res chain seq x y z
N MET A 1 -2.08 -12.45 27.85
CA MET A 1 -2.01 -12.09 27.40
C MET A 1 -1.99 -11.65 26.84
N SER A 2 -2.02 -11.27 26.73
CA SER A 2 -1.98 -10.68 26.10
C SER A 2 -2.20 -10.19 25.57
N LYS A 3 -2.29 -9.65 25.22
CA LYS A 3 -2.52 -9.05 24.67
C LYS A 3 -2.40 -8.53 24.00
N ARG A 4 -2.63 -8.18 23.46
CA ARG A 4 -2.49 -7.51 22.76
C ARG A 4 -2.83 -6.68 22.52
N PRO A 5 -2.79 -6.25 22.46
CA PRO A 5 -3.22 -5.40 22.12
C PRO A 5 -3.30 -4.64 21.46
N THR A 6 -2.95 -4.26 21.72
CA THR A 6 -3.16 -3.38 21.06
C THR A 6 -3.23 -3.51 19.87
N LYS A 7 -3.59 -3.32 19.56
CA LYS A 7 -3.88 -3.49 18.46
C LYS A 7 -3.57 -2.57 17.52
N GLN A 8 -2.83 -2.94 16.54
CA GLN A 8 -2.64 -2.09 15.43
C GLN A 8 -3.93 -1.94 14.71
N GLN A 9 -4.28 -0.72 14.39
CA GLN A 9 -5.37 -0.48 13.47
C GLN A 9 -4.86 -0.65 12.07
N THR A 10 -5.63 -1.35 11.25
CA THR A 10 -5.30 -1.53 9.86
C THR A 10 -6.27 -0.77 8.99
N HIS A 11 -5.85 -0.46 7.79
CA HIS A 11 -6.62 0.37 6.88
C HIS A 11 -6.53 -0.17 5.47
N SER A 12 -7.46 0.27 4.63
CA SER A 12 -7.35 0.04 3.20
C SER A 12 -6.52 1.15 2.58
N TRP A 13 -5.74 0.79 1.57
CA TRP A 13 -4.83 1.75 0.94
C TRP A 13 -4.99 1.68 -0.56
N ALA A 14 -5.11 2.84 -1.18
CA ALA A 14 -5.09 2.95 -2.63
C ALA A 14 -3.64 3.12 -3.06
N ILE A 15 -3.21 2.31 -4.01
CA ILE A 15 -1.82 2.29 -4.45
C ILE A 15 -1.74 2.92 -5.82
N TYR A 16 -0.82 3.86 -5.97
CA TYR A 16 -0.58 4.55 -7.22
C TYR A 16 0.89 4.47 -7.58
N VAL A 17 1.18 4.57 -8.85
CA VAL A 17 2.54 4.69 -9.32
C VAL A 17 2.71 6.07 -9.94
N LEU A 18 3.81 6.73 -9.59
CA LEU A 18 4.12 8.04 -10.11
C LEU A 18 4.85 7.89 -11.45
N ARG A 19 4.13 8.07 -12.53
CA ARG A 19 4.68 7.92 -13.88
C ARG A 19 4.51 9.18 -14.69
N GLY A 20 4.27 10.28 -14.02
CA GLY A 20 3.94 11.52 -14.67
C GLY A 20 2.66 12.03 -14.04
N THR A 21 1.90 12.80 -14.75
CA THR A 21 0.63 13.32 -14.26
C THR A 21 -0.49 12.91 -15.17
N PRO A 22 -1.58 12.36 -14.60
CA PRO A 22 -1.74 12.04 -13.18
C PRO A 22 -1.04 10.73 -12.82
N ALA A 23 -0.93 10.47 -11.53
CA ALA A 23 -0.42 9.19 -11.07
C ALA A 23 -1.36 8.08 -11.50
N LYS A 24 -0.79 6.95 -11.87
CA LYS A 24 -1.58 5.83 -12.35
C LYS A 24 -2.04 4.96 -11.19
N PHE A 25 -3.32 4.68 -11.13
CA PHE A 25 -3.88 3.80 -10.12
C PHE A 25 -3.44 2.36 -10.36
N VAL A 26 -2.94 1.70 -9.32
CA VAL A 26 -2.51 0.31 -9.39
C VAL A 26 -3.58 -0.61 -8.83
N GLY A 27 -4.05 -0.32 -7.63
CA GLY A 27 -5.04 -1.18 -6.99
C GLY A 27 -5.22 -0.80 -5.55
N ILE A 28 -5.96 -1.61 -4.83
CA ILE A 28 -6.22 -1.37 -3.41
C ILE A 28 -5.72 -2.58 -2.63
N VAL A 29 -5.04 -2.31 -1.53
CA VAL A 29 -4.65 -3.35 -0.59
C VAL A 29 -5.38 -3.11 0.71
N TYR A 30 -5.64 -4.19 1.43
CA TYR A 30 -6.47 -4.16 2.63
C TYR A 30 -5.67 -4.59 3.83
N ASP A 31 -6.12 -4.15 5.00
CA ASP A 31 -5.62 -4.65 6.28
C ASP A 31 -4.13 -4.41 6.47
N GLN A 32 -3.67 -3.23 6.10
CA GLN A 32 -2.27 -2.86 6.29
C GLN A 32 -2.19 -1.73 7.31
N PRO A 33 -1.24 -1.81 8.23
CA PRO A 33 -1.15 -0.81 9.30
C PRO A 33 -0.58 0.52 8.85
N ASP A 34 0.26 0.52 7.83
CA ASP A 34 0.89 1.75 7.38
C ASP A 34 1.19 1.69 5.89
N ALA A 35 1.67 2.81 5.35
CA ALA A 35 1.91 2.93 3.92
C ALA A 35 3.01 1.98 3.44
N ASP A 36 4.06 1.81 4.23
CA ASP A 36 5.14 0.93 3.81
C ASP A 36 4.66 -0.51 3.67
N SER A 37 3.88 -0.97 4.64
CA SER A 37 3.31 -2.31 4.56
C SER A 37 2.37 -2.45 3.38
N ALA A 38 1.59 -1.41 3.11
CA ALA A 38 0.67 -1.42 1.98
C ALA A 38 1.43 -1.54 0.67
N ILE A 39 2.53 -0.80 0.53
CA ILE A 39 3.34 -0.87 -0.68
C ILE A 39 3.96 -2.25 -0.84
N LYS A 40 4.47 -2.82 0.24
CA LYS A 40 5.03 -4.17 0.17
C LYS A 40 3.98 -5.18 -0.24
N GLN A 41 2.78 -5.05 0.28
CA GLN A 41 1.70 -5.95 -0.09
C GLN A 41 1.33 -5.77 -1.56
N ALA A 42 1.30 -4.53 -2.04
CA ALA A 42 1.00 -4.27 -3.43
C ALA A 42 2.03 -4.90 -4.36
N LEU A 43 3.30 -4.87 -3.96
CA LEU A 43 4.36 -5.49 -4.77
C LEU A 43 4.18 -7.00 -4.87
N LYS A 44 3.53 -7.61 -3.88
CA LYS A 44 3.24 -9.04 -3.93
C LYS A 44 2.00 -9.35 -4.74
N GLU A 45 0.97 -8.51 -4.63
CA GLU A 45 -0.32 -8.79 -5.25
C GLU A 45 -0.38 -8.32 -6.70
N TYR A 46 0.31 -7.25 -7.00
CA TYR A 46 0.30 -6.66 -8.33
C TYR A 46 1.71 -6.73 -8.88
N GLN A 47 1.83 -7.10 -10.13
CA GLN A 47 3.15 -7.19 -10.74
C GLN A 47 3.57 -5.81 -11.19
N VAL A 48 4.39 -5.19 -10.37
CA VAL A 48 4.89 -3.85 -10.64
C VAL A 48 6.26 -3.97 -11.29
N ALA A 49 6.44 -3.23 -12.39
CA ALA A 49 7.72 -3.26 -13.10
C ALA A 49 8.83 -2.81 -12.16
N PRO A 50 10.03 -3.44 -12.26
CA PRO A 50 11.11 -3.10 -11.35
C PRO A 50 11.47 -1.61 -11.34
N ASN A 51 11.38 -0.95 -12.48
CA ASN A 51 11.70 0.47 -12.55
C ASN A 51 10.61 1.36 -11.91
N GLU A 52 9.48 0.78 -11.57
CA GLU A 52 8.39 1.53 -10.94
C GLU A 52 8.27 1.30 -9.45
N ARG A 53 9.02 0.34 -8.93
CA ARG A 53 8.85 -0.04 -7.52
C ARG A 53 9.15 1.10 -6.55
N GLY A 54 10.10 1.93 -6.89
CA GLY A 54 10.44 3.06 -6.05
C GLY A 54 9.52 4.25 -6.21
N ARG A 55 8.53 4.15 -7.08
CA ARG A 55 7.62 5.25 -7.38
C ARG A 55 6.21 5.01 -6.87
N LEU A 56 6.03 3.98 -6.07
CA LEU A 56 4.70 3.69 -5.55
C LEU A 56 4.38 4.61 -4.38
N ILE A 57 3.14 5.02 -4.31
CA ILE A 57 2.62 5.72 -3.14
C ILE A 57 1.38 5.01 -2.67
N ALA A 58 1.15 5.06 -1.37
CA ALA A 58 -0.03 4.48 -0.76
C ALA A 58 -0.81 5.60 -0.10
N GLN A 59 -2.10 5.68 -0.40
CA GLN A 59 -2.98 6.67 0.16
C GLN A 59 -4.05 5.96 0.98
N ARG A 60 -4.15 6.33 2.24
CA ARG A 60 -5.11 5.68 3.12
C ARG A 60 -6.54 6.02 2.72
N ARG A 61 -7.38 5.02 2.72
CA ARG A 61 -8.76 5.19 2.30
C ARG A 61 -9.76 5.12 3.43
N GLY A 62 -9.34 4.65 4.55
CA GLY A 62 -10.34 4.52 5.57
C GLY A 62 -9.83 4.10 6.90
#